data_2a63c68a6aa97324299399cc2d194992
#
_entry.id   2a63c68a6aa97324299399cc2d194992
#
_cell.length_a   1.000
_cell.length_b   1.000
_cell.length_c   1.000
_cell.angle_alpha   90.00
_cell.angle_beta   90.00
_cell.angle_gamma   90.00
#
_symmetry.space_group_name_H-M   'P 1'
#
loop_
_entity.id
_entity.type
_entity.pdbx_description
1 polymer ?
#
loop_
_entity_poly.entity_id
_entity_poly.type
_entity_poly.pdbx_seq_one_letter_code
_entity_poly.pdbx_strand_id
1 'polypeptide(L)' 'MSEVLSEVLTKKDFDKVLPIVNVLEEKGCVTPKEAENVCDRSAATVRRYLGILTGTGIVTAEGNTNNSIYRVVKN' A
#
# COMPACT_ATOMS: atom_id res chain seq x y z
N MET A 1 2.74 -8.57 8.64
CA MET A 1 2.94 -7.90 7.33
C MET A 1 4.14 -6.97 7.29
N SER A 2 4.28 -6.07 8.24
CA SER A 2 5.39 -5.10 8.22
C SER A 2 6.76 -5.76 8.28
N GLU A 3 6.91 -6.85 9.00
CA GLU A 3 8.17 -7.58 9.07
C GLU A 3 8.58 -8.11 7.69
N VAL A 4 7.64 -8.68 6.95
CA VAL A 4 7.90 -9.21 5.62
C VAL A 4 8.24 -8.07 4.66
N LEU A 5 7.50 -6.97 4.73
CA LEU A 5 7.75 -5.81 3.88
C LEU A 5 9.14 -5.21 4.14
N SER A 6 9.56 -5.17 5.40
CA SER A 6 10.89 -4.64 5.73
C SER A 6 12.02 -5.51 5.18
N GLU A 7 11.75 -6.79 4.92
CA GLU A 7 12.73 -7.70 4.32
C GLU A 7 12.79 -7.57 2.80
N VAL A 8 11.64 -7.32 2.14
CA VAL A 8 11.57 -7.26 0.67
C VAL A 8 11.75 -5.86 0.11
N LEU A 9 11.53 -4.83 0.91
CA LEU A 9 11.69 -3.44 0.50
C LEU A 9 12.94 -2.83 1.11
N THR A 10 13.52 -1.85 0.41
CA THR A 10 14.58 -1.05 1.00
C THR A 10 14.00 -0.24 2.16
N LYS A 11 14.87 0.21 3.05
CA LYS A 11 14.43 1.03 4.17
C LYS A 11 13.71 2.30 3.70
N LYS A 12 14.21 2.90 2.63
CA LYS A 12 13.59 4.10 2.06
C LYS A 12 12.18 3.82 1.57
N ASP A 13 12.01 2.73 0.82
CA ASP A 13 10.71 2.37 0.29
C ASP A 13 9.75 1.99 1.40
N PHE A 14 10.23 1.25 2.38
CA PHE A 14 9.40 0.88 3.52
C PHE A 14 8.91 2.12 4.27
N ASP A 15 9.79 3.08 4.53
CA ASP A 15 9.42 4.32 5.20
C ASP A 15 8.36 5.10 4.43
N LYS A 16 8.48 5.10 3.09
CA LYS A 16 7.52 5.80 2.23
C LYS A 16 6.12 5.20 2.31
N VAL A 17 6.02 3.88 2.35
CA VAL A 17 4.73 3.19 2.34
C VAL A 17 4.20 2.91 3.74
N LEU A 18 4.95 3.23 4.78
CA LEU A 18 4.56 2.91 6.16
C LEU A 18 3.16 3.42 6.55
N PRO A 19 2.76 4.67 6.23
CA PRO A 19 1.40 5.12 6.54
C PRO A 19 0.33 4.24 5.89
N ILE A 20 0.57 3.78 4.67
CA ILE A 20 -0.35 2.88 3.96
C ILE A 20 -0.36 1.51 4.62
N VAL A 21 0.82 1.02 5.01
CA VAL A 21 0.95 -0.27 5.69
C VAL A 21 0.16 -0.25 7.00
N ASN A 22 0.20 0.85 7.73
CA ASN A 22 -0.57 0.98 8.98
C ASN A 22 -2.06 0.82 8.75
N VAL A 23 -2.59 1.42 7.67
CA VAL A 23 -4.00 1.27 7.31
C VAL A 23 -4.31 -0.18 6.94
N LEU A 24 -3.42 -0.80 6.16
CA LEU A 24 -3.59 -2.19 5.75
C LEU A 24 -3.59 -3.14 6.96
N GLU A 25 -2.74 -2.90 7.94
CA GLU A 25 -2.71 -3.72 9.14
C GLU A 25 -3.97 -3.53 9.99
N GLU A 26 -4.49 -2.32 10.02
CA GLU A 26 -5.69 -2.01 10.79
C GLU A 26 -6.96 -2.52 10.12
N LYS A 27 -7.11 -2.28 8.83
CA LYS A 27 -8.35 -2.58 8.10
C LYS A 27 -8.25 -3.77 7.15
N GLY A 28 -7.05 -4.17 6.78
CA GLY A 28 -6.83 -5.22 5.80
C GLY A 28 -6.94 -4.76 4.36
N CYS A 29 -7.34 -3.53 4.13
CA CYS A 29 -7.47 -2.95 2.79
C CYS A 29 -7.31 -1.44 2.85
N VAL A 30 -7.04 -0.84 1.70
CA VAL A 30 -6.89 0.62 1.59
C VAL A 30 -7.34 1.05 0.19
N THR A 31 -8.02 2.19 0.09
CA THR A 31 -8.34 2.81 -1.18
C THR A 31 -7.26 3.83 -1.53
N PRO A 32 -7.09 4.18 -2.82
CA PRO A 32 -6.14 5.23 -3.19
C PRO A 32 -6.42 6.55 -2.47
N LYS A 33 -7.68 6.88 -2.27
CA LYS A 33 -8.06 8.11 -1.59
C LYS A 33 -7.63 8.10 -0.13
N GLU A 34 -7.81 6.99 0.56
CA GLU A 34 -7.33 6.83 1.94
C GLU A 34 -5.81 6.95 1.99
N ALA A 35 -5.13 6.32 1.02
CA ALA A 35 -3.68 6.38 0.96
C ALA A 35 -3.19 7.81 0.76
N GLU A 36 -3.86 8.61 -0.07
CA GLU A 36 -3.53 10.02 -0.25
C GLU A 36 -3.67 10.78 1.06
N ASN A 37 -4.74 10.51 1.81
CA ASN A 37 -5.00 11.18 3.07
C ASN A 37 -3.94 10.84 4.13
N VAL A 38 -3.57 9.57 4.26
CA VAL A 38 -2.62 9.16 5.31
C VAL A 38 -1.18 9.51 4.96
N CYS A 39 -0.85 9.56 3.67
CA CYS A 39 0.50 9.92 3.21
C CYS A 39 0.68 11.43 3.06
N ASP A 40 -0.41 12.16 2.91
CA ASP A 40 -0.40 13.60 2.63
C ASP A 40 0.47 13.89 1.40
N ARG A 41 0.26 13.10 0.34
CA ARG A 41 0.99 13.20 -0.91
C ARG A 41 0.02 13.26 -2.08
N SER A 42 0.54 13.66 -3.26
CA SER A 42 -0.27 13.73 -4.47
C SER A 42 -0.69 12.33 -4.93
N ALA A 43 -1.76 12.28 -5.74
CA ALA A 43 -2.27 11.03 -6.27
C ALA A 43 -1.19 10.26 -7.05
N ALA A 44 -0.36 10.97 -7.81
CA ALA A 44 0.71 10.35 -8.59
C ALA A 44 1.74 9.66 -7.69
N THR A 45 2.11 10.32 -6.59
CA THR A 45 3.06 9.76 -5.63
C THR A 45 2.48 8.53 -4.92
N VAL A 46 1.22 8.63 -4.49
CA VAL A 46 0.53 7.55 -3.80
C VAL A 46 0.37 6.34 -4.72
N ARG A 47 0.06 6.58 -5.99
CA ARG A 47 -0.05 5.49 -6.97
C ARG A 47 1.27 4.75 -7.10
N ARG A 48 2.39 5.47 -7.06
CA ARG A 48 3.72 4.85 -7.09
C ARG A 48 3.94 4.00 -5.85
N TYR A 49 3.56 4.49 -4.68
CA TYR A 49 3.70 3.75 -3.43
C TYR A 49 2.85 2.49 -3.42
N LEU A 50 1.62 2.58 -3.91
CA LEU A 50 0.75 1.41 -4.03
C LEU A 50 1.33 0.40 -5.01
N GLY A 51 1.98 0.87 -6.08
CA GLY A 51 2.68 0.01 -7.03
C GLY A 51 3.84 -0.74 -6.38
N ILE A 52 4.57 -0.08 -5.49
CA ILE A 52 5.65 -0.74 -4.74
C ILE A 52 5.08 -1.88 -3.90
N LEU A 53 3.96 -1.62 -3.20
CA LEU A 53 3.34 -2.64 -2.36
C LEU A 53 2.80 -3.82 -3.17
N THR A 54 2.13 -3.54 -4.28
CA THR A 54 1.61 -4.64 -5.13
C THR A 54 2.74 -5.44 -5.76
N GLY A 55 3.87 -4.78 -6.03
CA GLY A 55 5.05 -5.45 -6.59
C GLY A 55 5.67 -6.47 -5.64
N THR A 56 5.41 -6.36 -4.34
CA THR A 56 5.93 -7.34 -3.36
C THR A 56 5.15 -8.65 -3.36
N GLY A 57 3.94 -8.65 -3.92
CA GLY A 57 3.06 -9.82 -3.85
C GLY A 57 2.29 -9.93 -2.54
N ILE A 58 2.56 -9.04 -1.58
CA ILE A 58 1.89 -9.05 -0.28
C ILE A 58 0.56 -8.30 -0.35
N VAL A 59 0.48 -7.33 -1.24
CA VAL A 59 -0.73 -6.53 -1.46
C VAL A 59 -1.20 -6.74 -2.89
N THR A 60 -2.49 -6.90 -3.10
CA THR A 60 -3.08 -7.05 -4.42
C THR A 60 -4.11 -5.95 -4.67
N ALA A 61 -4.24 -5.54 -5.93
CA ALA A 61 -5.24 -4.57 -6.33
C ALA A 61 -6.49 -5.32 -6.79
N GLU A 62 -7.64 -4.92 -6.26
CA GLU A 62 -8.93 -5.49 -6.65
C GLU A 62 -9.87 -4.37 -7.08
N GLY A 63 -10.83 -4.70 -7.94
CA GLY A 63 -11.85 -3.76 -8.38
C GLY A 63 -11.59 -3.20 -9.75
N ASN A 64 -12.47 -2.29 -10.17
CA ASN A 64 -12.40 -1.64 -11.47
C ASN A 64 -11.46 -0.43 -11.42
N THR A 65 -11.16 0.10 -12.61
CA THR A 65 -10.26 1.25 -12.78
C THR A 65 -10.61 2.43 -11.89
N ASN A 66 -11.89 2.65 -11.62
CA ASN A 66 -12.35 3.81 -10.85
C ASN A 66 -12.53 3.51 -9.36
N ASN A 67 -12.57 2.24 -8.98
CA ASN A 67 -12.83 1.83 -7.60
C ASN A 67 -11.88 0.74 -7.16
N SER A 68 -10.59 0.94 -7.41
CA SER A 68 -9.57 -0.02 -6.98
C SER A 68 -9.46 -0.03 -5.48
N ILE A 69 -9.36 -1.23 -4.92
CA ILE A 69 -9.09 -1.43 -3.50
C ILE A 69 -7.82 -2.27 -3.42
N TYR A 70 -6.91 -1.86 -2.56
CA TYR A 70 -5.67 -2.57 -2.33
C TYR A 70 -5.82 -3.38 -1.05
N ARG A 71 -5.60 -4.66 -1.14
CA ARG A 71 -5.88 -5.61 -0.06
C ARG A 71 -4.65 -6.46 0.24
N VAL A 72 -4.48 -6.78 1.52
CA VAL A 72 -3.41 -7.69 1.93
C VAL A 72 -3.76 -9.10 1.46
N VAL A 73 -2.82 -9.74 0.76
CA VAL A 73 -2.95 -11.13 0.34
C VAL A 73 -2.66 -12.00 1.55
N LYS A 74 -3.62 -12.84 1.91
CA LYS A 74 -3.42 -13.82 2.98
C LYS A 74 -3.10 -15.18 2.37
N ASN A 75 -2.05 -15.77 2.83
CA ASN A 75 -1.68 -17.12 2.44
C ASN A 75 -2.35 -18.14 3.35
#